data_90312aab5143ef0e9e03e2ed1dd589cd
#
_entry.id   90312aab5143ef0e9e03e2ed1dd589cd
#
_cell.length_a   1.000
_cell.length_b   1.000
_cell.length_c   1.000
_cell.angle_alpha   90.00
_cell.angle_beta   90.00
_cell.angle_gamma   90.00
#
_symmetry.space_group_name_H-M   'P 1'
#
loop_
_entity.id
_entity.type
_entity.pdbx_description
1 polymer ?
#
loop_
_entity_poly.entity_id
_entity_poly.type
_entity_poly.pdbx_seq_one_letter_code
_entity_poly.pdbx_strand_id
1 'polypeptide(L)'
;MISASGCCFLALDTGRIMLQQRSKTSSHPLTWSFWGGKSEKKERPIETLLRECNEEMGILPDIEKVYPLHTFLSDDKKFTYNTFCITVFEEFIPVCNSESSGYAWVGIHAWPKPLHRGARAVLEQPDMVEKIITIYNRQKDKLDLPNWLDSF
;
A
#
# COMPACT_ATOMS: atom_id res chain seq x y z
N MET A 1 -6.70 19.20 -12.54
CA MET A 1 -6.89 17.78 -12.31
C MET A 1 -6.63 17.45 -10.84
N ILE A 2 -7.47 16.64 -10.22
CA ILE A 2 -7.28 16.14 -8.87
C ILE A 2 -6.48 14.84 -8.95
N SER A 3 -5.45 14.73 -8.15
CA SER A 3 -4.61 13.54 -8.08
C SER A 3 -4.53 13.02 -6.66
N ALA A 4 -4.49 11.73 -6.52
CA ALA A 4 -4.28 11.06 -5.23
C ALA A 4 -3.36 9.86 -5.43
N SER A 5 -2.72 9.45 -4.35
CA SER A 5 -1.82 8.30 -4.36
C SER A 5 -2.06 7.42 -3.15
N GLY A 6 -1.95 6.12 -3.34
CA GLY A 6 -2.09 5.14 -2.27
C GLY A 6 -1.09 4.01 -2.40
N CYS A 7 -0.90 3.27 -1.33
CA CYS A 7 -0.02 2.11 -1.35
C CYS A 7 -0.51 0.99 -0.45
N CYS A 8 -0.11 -0.22 -0.82
CA CYS A 8 -0.06 -1.32 0.12
C CYS A 8 1.40 -1.60 0.49
N PHE A 9 1.64 -1.80 1.78
CA PHE A 9 2.93 -2.30 2.26
C PHE A 9 2.94 -3.82 2.14
N LEU A 10 4.02 -4.35 1.60
CA LEU A 10 4.22 -5.78 1.44
C LEU A 10 5.44 -6.19 2.28
N ALA A 11 5.22 -7.03 3.29
CA ALA A 11 6.30 -7.50 4.16
C ALA A 11 7.00 -8.71 3.57
N LEU A 12 8.30 -8.61 3.40
CA LEU A 12 9.08 -9.67 2.77
C LEU A 12 9.32 -10.88 3.68
N ASP A 13 9.16 -10.71 5.01
CA ASP A 13 9.27 -11.82 5.95
C ASP A 13 8.05 -12.74 5.95
N THR A 14 6.85 -12.20 5.65
CA THR A 14 5.61 -12.98 5.74
C THR A 14 4.85 -13.11 4.41
N GLY A 15 5.10 -12.21 3.46
CA GLY A 15 4.31 -12.13 2.22
C GLY A 15 2.94 -11.51 2.42
N ARG A 16 2.66 -10.92 3.58
CA ARG A 16 1.37 -10.27 3.86
C ARG A 16 1.40 -8.79 3.47
N ILE A 17 0.23 -8.27 3.13
CA ILE A 17 0.04 -6.85 2.85
C ILE A 17 -0.69 -6.19 4.00
N MET A 18 -0.45 -4.88 4.17
CA MET A 18 -1.11 -4.12 5.23
C MET A 18 -2.18 -3.18 4.66
N LEU A 19 -3.36 -3.24 5.28
CA LEU A 19 -4.47 -2.34 4.99
C LEU A 19 -4.83 -1.58 6.26
N GLN A 20 -5.37 -0.37 6.09
CA GLN A 20 -5.96 0.39 7.19
C GLN A 20 -7.47 0.33 7.14
N GLN A 21 -8.11 0.41 8.30
CA GLN A 21 -9.55 0.61 8.38
C GLN A 21 -9.83 2.09 8.58
N ARG A 22 -10.64 2.67 7.70
CA ARG A 22 -11.03 4.08 7.77
C ARG A 22 -11.89 4.31 9.00
N SER A 23 -11.72 5.48 9.63
CA SER A 23 -12.44 5.81 10.87
C SER A 23 -13.95 5.93 10.65
N LYS A 24 -14.71 5.84 11.75
CA LYS A 24 -16.17 5.98 11.74
C LYS A 24 -16.64 7.34 11.23
N THR A 25 -15.82 8.37 11.38
CA THR A 25 -16.15 9.76 11.02
C THR A 25 -15.64 10.15 9.63
N SER A 26 -14.95 9.27 8.94
CA SER A 26 -14.45 9.53 7.58
C SER A 26 -15.55 9.32 6.54
N SER A 27 -15.27 9.76 5.32
CA SER A 27 -16.05 9.33 4.16
C SER A 27 -15.81 7.84 3.94
N HIS A 28 -16.84 7.08 3.57
CA HIS A 28 -16.78 5.62 3.43
C HIS A 28 -16.28 4.96 4.73
N PRO A 29 -16.98 5.17 5.87
CA PRO A 29 -16.48 4.76 7.18
C PRO A 29 -16.33 3.24 7.28
N LEU A 30 -15.32 2.83 8.08
CA LEU A 30 -15.02 1.43 8.41
C LEU A 30 -14.69 0.53 7.21
N THR A 31 -14.43 1.11 6.04
CA THR A 31 -13.92 0.34 4.90
C THR A 31 -12.40 0.16 5.03
N TRP A 32 -11.90 -0.94 4.48
CA TRP A 32 -10.47 -1.23 4.46
C TRP A 32 -9.85 -0.65 3.19
N SER A 33 -8.78 0.10 3.35
CA SER A 33 -8.17 0.85 2.26
C SER A 33 -6.65 0.79 2.30
N PHE A 34 -6.05 1.24 1.20
CA PHE A 34 -4.63 1.52 1.15
C PHE A 34 -4.33 2.80 1.96
N TRP A 35 -3.07 2.97 2.31
CA TRP A 35 -2.57 4.21 2.90
C TRP A 35 -2.35 5.23 1.79
N GLY A 36 -2.62 6.49 2.07
CA GLY A 36 -2.40 7.56 1.09
C GLY A 36 -3.41 8.70 1.20
N GLY A 37 -3.40 9.56 0.21
CA GLY A 37 -4.28 10.71 0.15
C GLY A 37 -4.12 11.55 -1.09
N LYS A 38 -4.71 12.74 -1.06
CA LYS A 38 -4.70 13.68 -2.18
C LYS A 38 -3.36 14.38 -2.31
N SER A 39 -2.95 14.63 -3.56
CA SER A 39 -1.77 15.42 -3.86
C SER A 39 -1.99 16.89 -3.53
N GLU A 40 -0.97 17.51 -2.96
CA GLU A 40 -0.88 18.94 -2.89
C GLU A 40 -0.33 19.48 -4.23
N LYS A 41 -0.44 20.78 -4.42
CA LYS A 41 -0.03 21.42 -5.68
C LYS A 41 1.43 21.12 -6.01
N LYS A 42 1.68 20.65 -7.22
CA LYS A 42 3.01 20.31 -7.75
C LYS A 42 3.71 19.11 -7.13
N GLU A 43 3.02 18.35 -6.28
CA GLU A 43 3.59 17.10 -5.80
C GLU A 43 3.57 16.03 -6.89
N ARG A 44 4.66 15.27 -6.98
CA ARG A 44 4.66 14.01 -7.74
C ARG A 44 3.92 12.93 -6.95
N PRO A 45 3.38 11.89 -7.61
CA PRO A 45 2.66 10.82 -6.90
C PRO A 45 3.43 10.22 -5.73
N ILE A 46 4.72 9.93 -5.90
CA ILE A 46 5.54 9.36 -4.82
C ILE A 46 5.73 10.33 -3.64
N GLU A 47 5.84 11.61 -3.93
CA GLU A 47 5.96 12.63 -2.88
C GLU A 47 4.67 12.73 -2.06
N THR A 48 3.52 12.70 -2.73
CA THR A 48 2.21 12.65 -2.07
C THR A 48 2.10 11.44 -1.17
N LEU A 49 2.47 10.28 -1.69
CA LEU A 49 2.39 9.04 -0.96
C LEU A 49 3.22 9.06 0.32
N LEU A 50 4.49 9.44 0.22
CA LEU A 50 5.39 9.46 1.38
C LEU A 50 4.95 10.49 2.42
N ARG A 51 4.47 11.65 1.99
CA ARG A 51 3.95 12.67 2.91
C ARG A 51 2.71 12.16 3.65
N GLU A 52 1.74 11.62 2.92
CA GLU A 52 0.51 11.10 3.51
C GLU A 52 0.78 9.93 4.46
N CYS A 53 1.65 9.00 4.06
CA CYS A 53 2.01 7.88 4.94
C CYS A 53 2.68 8.37 6.22
N ASN A 54 3.56 9.37 6.13
CA ASN A 54 4.20 9.95 7.31
C ASN A 54 3.18 10.64 8.23
N GLU A 55 2.22 11.34 7.66
CA GLU A 55 1.13 11.97 8.44
C GLU A 55 0.24 10.94 9.12
N GLU A 56 -0.11 9.86 8.40
CA GLU A 56 -1.03 8.85 8.90
C GLU A 56 -0.38 7.88 9.91
N MET A 57 0.91 7.62 9.79
CA MET A 57 1.61 6.62 10.60
C MET A 57 2.69 7.19 11.52
N GLY A 58 2.96 8.49 11.42
CA GLY A 58 3.99 9.18 12.21
C GLY A 58 5.41 8.86 11.76
N ILE A 59 5.81 7.61 11.84
CA ILE A 59 7.17 7.17 11.45
C ILE A 59 7.04 6.14 10.35
N LEU A 60 7.75 6.36 9.23
CA LEU A 60 7.82 5.40 8.15
C LEU A 60 8.76 4.24 8.52
N PRO A 61 8.42 3.00 8.13
CA PRO A 61 9.33 1.87 8.29
C PRO A 61 10.52 1.98 7.34
N ASP A 62 11.49 1.10 7.51
CA ASP A 62 12.57 0.93 6.55
C ASP A 62 12.00 0.34 5.26
N ILE A 63 12.05 1.14 4.21
CA ILE A 63 11.53 0.76 2.90
C ILE A 63 12.62 0.03 2.11
N GLU A 64 12.29 -1.16 1.59
CA GLU A 64 13.18 -1.87 0.68
C GLU A 64 13.07 -1.27 -0.71
N LYS A 65 11.85 -1.17 -1.26
CA LYS A 65 11.65 -0.61 -2.60
C LYS A 65 10.20 -0.15 -2.80
N VAL A 66 10.00 0.75 -3.78
CA VAL A 66 8.68 1.23 -4.18
C VAL A 66 8.41 0.81 -5.61
N TYR A 67 7.27 0.15 -5.85
CA TYR A 67 6.85 -0.33 -7.16
C TYR A 67 5.54 0.33 -7.56
N PRO A 68 5.45 0.96 -8.75
CA PRO A 68 4.15 1.36 -9.26
C PRO A 68 3.31 0.12 -9.60
N LEU A 69 2.05 0.12 -9.18
CA LEU A 69 1.12 -0.97 -9.47
C LEU A 69 0.10 -0.60 -10.54
N HIS A 70 -0.56 0.53 -10.36
CA HIS A 70 -1.74 0.85 -11.15
C HIS A 70 -1.96 2.35 -11.18
N THR A 71 -2.42 2.84 -12.32
CA THR A 71 -2.88 4.22 -12.46
C THR A 71 -4.31 4.20 -12.98
N PHE A 72 -5.19 4.81 -12.21
CA PHE A 72 -6.58 5.00 -12.60
C PHE A 72 -6.76 6.42 -13.10
N LEU A 73 -7.47 6.55 -14.22
CA LEU A 73 -7.90 7.85 -14.75
C LEU A 73 -9.42 7.82 -14.89
N SER A 74 -10.11 8.81 -14.32
CA SER A 74 -11.56 8.91 -14.45
C SER A 74 -11.98 9.19 -15.90
N ASP A 75 -13.21 8.83 -16.25
CA ASP A 75 -13.74 8.99 -17.60
C ASP A 75 -13.71 10.46 -18.07
N ASP A 76 -13.97 11.39 -17.14
CA ASP A 76 -13.94 12.83 -17.42
C ASP A 76 -12.51 13.39 -17.44
N LYS A 77 -11.50 12.55 -17.15
CA LYS A 77 -10.07 12.91 -17.09
C LYS A 77 -9.74 13.99 -16.06
N LYS A 78 -10.57 14.13 -15.03
CA LYS A 78 -10.36 15.14 -13.98
C LYS A 78 -9.76 14.57 -12.69
N PHE A 79 -9.67 13.26 -12.58
CA PHE A 79 -9.13 12.60 -11.40
C PHE A 79 -8.20 11.45 -11.78
N THR A 80 -7.03 11.40 -11.14
CA THR A 80 -6.11 10.26 -11.25
C THR A 80 -5.82 9.69 -9.87
N TYR A 81 -5.65 8.36 -9.82
CA TYR A 81 -5.25 7.67 -8.61
C TYR A 81 -4.09 6.73 -8.94
N ASN A 82 -2.96 6.96 -8.27
CA ASN A 82 -1.75 6.17 -8.48
C ASN A 82 -1.55 5.24 -7.28
N THR A 83 -1.48 3.94 -7.54
CA THR A 83 -1.28 2.93 -6.50
C THR A 83 0.11 2.34 -6.62
N PHE A 84 0.77 2.19 -5.47
CA PHE A 84 2.12 1.64 -5.35
C PHE A 84 2.11 0.44 -4.41
N CYS A 85 3.06 -0.46 -4.61
CA CYS A 85 3.42 -1.48 -3.64
C CYS A 85 4.75 -1.07 -3.03
N ILE A 86 4.79 -0.96 -1.71
CA ILE A 86 6.01 -0.62 -0.98
C ILE A 86 6.45 -1.87 -0.22
N THR A 87 7.60 -2.42 -0.61
CA THR A 87 8.17 -3.56 0.11
C THR A 87 8.93 -3.10 1.33
N VAL A 88 8.72 -3.81 2.44
CA VAL A 88 9.44 -3.61 3.71
C VAL A 88 10.04 -4.93 4.12
N PHE A 89 11.12 -4.89 4.92
CA PHE A 89 11.83 -6.11 5.29
C PHE A 89 11.00 -6.99 6.23
N GLU A 90 10.23 -6.37 7.12
CA GLU A 90 9.39 -7.08 8.07
C GLU A 90 8.11 -6.31 8.36
N GLU A 91 7.11 -7.01 8.88
CA GLU A 91 5.87 -6.36 9.34
C GLU A 91 6.20 -5.37 10.46
N PHE A 92 5.49 -4.26 10.47
CA PHE A 92 5.68 -3.23 11.48
C PHE A 92 4.33 -2.81 12.06
N ILE A 93 4.37 -2.11 13.19
CA ILE A 93 3.19 -1.59 13.87
C ILE A 93 3.09 -0.10 13.55
N PRO A 94 2.11 0.34 12.75
CA PRO A 94 1.92 1.76 12.48
C PRO A 94 1.34 2.47 13.70
N VAL A 95 1.67 3.74 13.85
CA VAL A 95 1.04 4.61 14.86
C VAL A 95 -0.07 5.37 14.14
N CYS A 96 -1.28 4.81 14.19
CA CYS A 96 -2.43 5.38 13.49
C CYS A 96 -2.88 6.69 14.11
N ASN A 97 -3.30 7.65 13.26
CA ASN A 97 -3.92 8.88 13.69
C ASN A 97 -5.46 8.72 13.74
N SER A 98 -6.20 9.84 13.96
CA SER A 98 -7.65 9.81 14.06
C SER A 98 -8.39 9.41 12.78
N GLU A 99 -7.70 9.37 11.64
CA GLU A 99 -8.30 8.99 10.35
C GLU A 99 -8.44 7.47 10.18
N SER A 100 -7.79 6.69 11.05
CA SER A 100 -7.82 5.24 11.01
C SER A 100 -8.40 4.66 12.29
N SER A 101 -9.31 3.68 12.15
CA SER A 101 -9.79 2.88 13.28
C SER A 101 -8.86 1.72 13.62
N GLY A 102 -8.01 1.32 12.69
CA GLY A 102 -7.07 0.23 12.89
C GLY A 102 -6.34 -0.16 11.62
N TYR A 103 -5.62 -1.25 11.71
CA TYR A 103 -4.87 -1.81 10.59
C TYR A 103 -4.83 -3.32 10.69
N ALA A 104 -4.50 -3.98 9.58
CA ALA A 104 -4.30 -5.43 9.57
C ALA A 104 -3.28 -5.83 8.51
N TRP A 105 -2.39 -6.75 8.87
CA TRP A 105 -1.56 -7.48 7.93
C TRP A 105 -2.33 -8.73 7.49
N VAL A 106 -2.55 -8.90 6.20
CA VAL A 106 -3.41 -9.95 5.66
C VAL A 106 -2.74 -10.66 4.51
N GLY A 107 -3.07 -11.94 4.33
CA GLY A 107 -2.63 -12.69 3.16
C GLY A 107 -3.21 -12.09 1.89
N ILE A 108 -2.48 -12.27 0.78
CA ILE A 108 -2.82 -11.61 -0.50
C ILE A 108 -4.18 -12.04 -1.08
N HIS A 109 -4.80 -13.09 -0.57
CA HIS A 109 -6.14 -13.49 -0.95
C HIS A 109 -7.11 -13.49 0.23
N ALA A 110 -6.71 -12.92 1.37
CA ALA A 110 -7.45 -12.99 2.63
C ALA A 110 -7.73 -11.60 3.21
N TRP A 111 -8.01 -10.64 2.36
CA TRP A 111 -8.30 -9.28 2.82
C TRP A 111 -9.69 -9.17 3.45
N PRO A 112 -9.84 -8.27 4.44
CA PRO A 112 -11.12 -8.04 5.09
C PRO A 112 -12.08 -7.26 4.19
N LYS A 113 -13.35 -7.29 4.55
CA LYS A 113 -14.43 -6.58 3.84
C LYS A 113 -15.16 -5.65 4.81
N PRO A 114 -15.77 -4.58 4.31
CA PRO A 114 -15.78 -4.11 2.93
C PRO A 114 -14.49 -3.38 2.55
N LEU A 115 -14.07 -3.54 1.31
CA LEU A 115 -12.93 -2.79 0.78
C LEU A 115 -13.37 -1.42 0.30
N HIS A 116 -12.54 -0.42 0.58
CA HIS A 116 -12.67 0.89 -0.04
C HIS A 116 -12.42 0.76 -1.55
N ARG A 117 -13.09 1.61 -2.33
CA ARG A 117 -13.06 1.57 -3.79
C ARG A 117 -11.65 1.51 -4.39
N GLY A 118 -10.72 2.29 -3.85
CA GLY A 118 -9.34 2.30 -4.35
C GLY A 118 -8.60 0.98 -4.15
N ALA A 119 -8.77 0.36 -2.99
CA ALA A 119 -8.19 -0.96 -2.71
C ALA A 119 -8.86 -2.05 -3.53
N ARG A 120 -10.18 -1.97 -3.68
CA ARG A 120 -10.95 -2.92 -4.47
C ARG A 120 -10.51 -2.93 -5.94
N ALA A 121 -10.22 -1.75 -6.50
CA ALA A 121 -9.78 -1.62 -7.89
C ALA A 121 -8.46 -2.36 -8.18
N VAL A 122 -7.68 -2.66 -7.16
CA VAL A 122 -6.41 -3.41 -7.28
C VAL A 122 -6.59 -4.85 -6.83
N LEU A 123 -7.10 -5.05 -5.61
CA LEU A 123 -7.15 -6.39 -5.00
C LEU A 123 -8.16 -7.34 -5.64
N GLU A 124 -9.21 -6.82 -6.25
CA GLU A 124 -10.18 -7.65 -6.98
C GLU A 124 -9.79 -7.88 -8.45
N GLN A 125 -8.63 -7.39 -8.89
CA GLN A 125 -8.12 -7.65 -10.23
C GLN A 125 -7.01 -8.71 -10.16
N PRO A 126 -7.22 -9.89 -10.77
CA PRO A 126 -6.22 -10.98 -10.73
C PRO A 126 -4.84 -10.54 -11.23
N ASP A 127 -4.77 -9.72 -12.26
CA ASP A 127 -3.50 -9.23 -12.81
C ASP A 127 -2.70 -8.41 -11.79
N MET A 128 -3.38 -7.59 -11.00
CA MET A 128 -2.74 -6.77 -9.97
C MET A 128 -2.26 -7.62 -8.81
N VAL A 129 -3.06 -8.58 -8.38
CA VAL A 129 -2.69 -9.53 -7.33
C VAL A 129 -1.47 -10.35 -7.77
N GLU A 130 -1.46 -10.83 -8.99
CA GLU A 130 -0.33 -11.57 -9.56
C GLU A 130 0.94 -10.72 -9.60
N LYS A 131 0.81 -9.44 -9.92
CA LYS A 131 1.92 -8.49 -9.92
C LYS A 131 2.53 -8.34 -8.53
N ILE A 132 1.70 -8.25 -7.50
CA ILE A 132 2.17 -8.18 -6.10
C ILE A 132 2.90 -9.46 -5.72
N ILE A 133 2.34 -10.61 -6.06
CA ILE A 133 2.97 -11.92 -5.80
C ILE A 133 4.33 -12.03 -6.50
N THR A 134 4.42 -11.57 -7.73
CA THR A 134 5.66 -11.56 -8.50
C THR A 134 6.72 -10.68 -7.82
N ILE A 135 6.33 -9.49 -7.35
CA ILE A 135 7.22 -8.59 -6.61
C ILE A 135 7.76 -9.30 -5.36
N TYR A 136 6.88 -9.92 -4.58
CA TYR A 136 7.25 -10.65 -3.38
C TYR A 136 8.27 -11.75 -3.68
N ASN A 137 7.98 -12.62 -4.64
CA ASN A 137 8.84 -13.75 -4.97
C ASN A 137 10.23 -13.30 -5.45
N ARG A 138 10.29 -12.27 -6.28
CA ARG A 138 11.56 -11.74 -6.79
C ARG A 138 12.42 -11.13 -5.68
N GLN A 139 11.83 -10.33 -4.81
CA GLN A 139 12.59 -9.66 -3.76
C GLN A 139 13.00 -10.61 -2.65
N LYS A 140 12.13 -11.54 -2.30
CA LYS A 140 12.44 -12.59 -1.33
C LYS A 140 13.64 -13.40 -1.81
N ASP A 141 13.65 -13.85 -3.04
CA ASP A 141 14.74 -14.65 -3.61
C ASP A 141 16.06 -13.88 -3.58
N LYS A 142 16.04 -12.61 -3.93
CA LYS A 142 17.23 -11.75 -3.87
C LYS A 142 17.79 -11.60 -2.46
N LEU A 143 16.91 -11.50 -1.46
CA LEU A 143 17.33 -11.31 -0.06
C LEU A 143 17.81 -12.63 0.57
N ASP A 144 17.23 -13.75 0.18
CA ASP A 144 17.63 -15.06 0.68
C ASP A 144 19.01 -15.48 0.14
N LEU A 145 19.35 -15.10 -1.08
CA LEU A 145 20.58 -15.48 -1.74
C LEU A 145 21.86 -15.07 -0.98
N PRO A 146 22.03 -13.81 -0.52
CA PRO A 146 23.20 -13.43 0.27
C PRO A 146 23.30 -14.22 1.58
N ASN A 147 22.19 -14.40 2.29
CA ASN A 147 22.18 -15.16 3.55
C ASN A 147 22.55 -16.62 3.33
N TRP A 148 22.07 -17.20 2.26
CA TRP A 148 22.39 -18.57 1.88
C TRP A 148 23.87 -18.74 1.56
N LEU A 149 24.47 -17.78 0.86
CA LEU A 149 25.89 -17.78 0.56
C LEU A 149 26.74 -17.59 1.82
N ASP A 150 26.30 -16.76 2.74
CA ASP A 150 27.00 -16.47 3.98
C ASP A 150 27.06 -17.69 4.92
N SER A 151 26.17 -18.67 4.74
CA SER A 151 26.13 -19.87 5.55
C SER A 151 27.14 -20.93 5.11
N PHE A 152 27.87 -20.71 4.04
CA PHE A 152 28.96 -21.54 3.56
C PHE A 152 30.28 -20.94 3.92
#